data_416bb213a6351380bcee854824b2cc2c
#
_entry.id   416bb213a6351380bcee854824b2cc2c
#
_cell.length_a   1.000
_cell.length_b   1.000
_cell.length_c   1.000
_cell.angle_alpha   90.00
_cell.angle_beta   90.00
_cell.angle_gamma   90.00
#
_symmetry.space_group_name_H-M   'P 1'
#
loop_
_entity.id
_entity.type
_entity.pdbx_description
1 polymer ?
#
loop_
_entity_poly.entity_id
_entity_poly.type
_entity_poly.pdbx_seq_one_letter_code
_entity_poly.pdbx_strand_id
1 'polypeptide(L)'
;MDSLDSLFSLRGRRGLVTGASSGLGVECAKALAIAGADIALVARRKDRVTRIAAELAKTHGVKAIGIGADVTREDDLDRLMAETSAALGDVDILVNNAGVSPTGRAENFKREAWDEAIAVNLTAPMMLAQRVARRLIETGQPGRIINMVSIYASVASSVYRLSAYAATKAALANLTRQLAVEWAGYGILVNAIAPGWIPTEATEGGIAKPGNKGRMEAFTPMKRLGLPHEIRGAVIFLASAASSYVTGSVISVDGGYQAW
;
A
#
# COMPACT_ATOMS: atom_id res chain seq x y z
N MET A 1 21.63 23.30 -0.07
CA MET A 1 21.03 23.50 -1.41
C MET A 1 20.08 22.35 -1.64
N ASP A 2 18.82 22.66 -1.83
CA ASP A 2 17.82 21.66 -2.18
C ASP A 2 18.07 21.20 -3.62
N SER A 3 18.37 19.93 -3.78
CA SER A 3 18.50 19.29 -5.10
C SER A 3 17.30 18.36 -5.31
N LEU A 4 16.97 18.02 -6.56
CA LEU A 4 15.96 17.03 -6.87
C LEU A 4 16.25 15.71 -6.15
N ASP A 5 17.52 15.32 -6.07
CA ASP A 5 17.94 14.12 -5.37
C ASP A 5 17.63 14.21 -3.87
N SER A 6 17.90 15.33 -3.20
CA SER A 6 17.57 15.49 -1.78
C SER A 6 16.06 15.47 -1.51
N LEU A 7 15.26 15.99 -2.45
CA LEU A 7 13.81 16.07 -2.32
C LEU A 7 13.14 14.68 -2.37
N PHE A 8 13.64 13.78 -3.22
CA PHE A 8 13.04 12.46 -3.43
C PHE A 8 13.85 11.30 -2.85
N SER A 9 15.05 11.56 -2.32
CA SER A 9 15.88 10.51 -1.73
C SER A 9 15.25 9.95 -0.45
N LEU A 10 15.32 8.61 -0.34
CA LEU A 10 14.94 7.87 0.87
C LEU A 10 16.16 7.21 1.54
N ARG A 11 17.37 7.65 1.22
CA ARG A 11 18.59 7.10 1.85
C ARG A 11 18.55 7.29 3.36
N GLY A 12 18.87 6.22 4.09
CA GLY A 12 18.80 6.19 5.55
C GLY A 12 17.39 6.01 6.12
N ARG A 13 16.37 5.86 5.26
CA ARG A 13 15.00 5.55 5.67
C ARG A 13 14.75 4.03 5.64
N ARG A 14 13.81 3.57 6.45
CA ARG A 14 13.45 2.15 6.60
C ARG A 14 11.97 1.96 6.30
N GLY A 15 11.72 1.29 5.16
CA GLY A 15 10.39 1.01 4.67
C GLY A 15 9.90 -0.38 5.07
N LEU A 16 8.61 -0.50 5.37
CA LEU A 16 7.90 -1.77 5.51
C LEU A 16 6.73 -1.80 4.53
N VAL A 17 6.66 -2.85 3.70
CA VAL A 17 5.61 -3.00 2.68
C VAL A 17 4.87 -4.31 2.90
N THR A 18 3.55 -4.25 3.16
CA THR A 18 2.71 -5.45 3.30
C THR A 18 2.13 -5.90 1.95
N GLY A 19 1.84 -7.20 1.83
CA GLY A 19 1.36 -7.78 0.57
C GLY A 19 2.39 -7.74 -0.56
N ALA A 20 3.69 -7.75 -0.21
CA ALA A 20 4.81 -7.52 -1.13
C ALA A 20 5.29 -8.78 -1.87
N SER A 21 4.48 -9.86 -1.95
CA SER A 21 4.86 -11.07 -2.68
C SER A 21 4.45 -11.08 -4.16
N SER A 22 3.64 -10.11 -4.61
CA SER A 22 3.19 -9.96 -6.01
C SER A 22 2.56 -8.59 -6.25
N GLY A 23 2.30 -8.25 -7.51
CA GLY A 23 1.50 -7.10 -7.91
C GLY A 23 2.03 -5.74 -7.42
N LEU A 24 1.14 -4.85 -6.98
CA LEU A 24 1.49 -3.49 -6.59
C LEU A 24 2.39 -3.44 -5.35
N GLY A 25 2.32 -4.41 -4.44
CA GLY A 25 3.21 -4.47 -3.28
C GLY A 25 4.69 -4.62 -3.67
N VAL A 26 4.98 -5.38 -4.72
CA VAL A 26 6.34 -5.48 -5.29
C VAL A 26 6.76 -4.14 -5.89
N GLU A 27 5.85 -3.46 -6.58
CA GLU A 27 6.14 -2.16 -7.18
C GLU A 27 6.35 -1.06 -6.12
N CYS A 28 5.60 -1.10 -5.02
CA CYS A 28 5.84 -0.24 -3.87
C CYS A 28 7.23 -0.49 -3.24
N ALA A 29 7.60 -1.75 -3.03
CA ALA A 29 8.93 -2.10 -2.51
C ALA A 29 10.04 -1.66 -3.47
N LYS A 30 9.88 -1.87 -4.78
CA LYS A 30 10.81 -1.36 -5.81
C LYS A 30 10.93 0.15 -5.77
N ALA A 31 9.82 0.88 -5.61
CA ALA A 31 9.82 2.34 -5.53
C ALA A 31 10.69 2.84 -4.36
N LEU A 32 10.51 2.25 -3.18
CA LEU A 32 11.30 2.61 -1.99
C LEU A 32 12.79 2.27 -2.19
N ALA A 33 13.10 1.08 -2.75
CA ALA A 33 14.48 0.66 -3.03
C ALA A 33 15.18 1.55 -4.06
N ILE A 34 14.49 1.91 -5.15
CA ILE A 34 15.00 2.84 -6.19
C ILE A 34 15.38 4.19 -5.58
N ALA A 35 14.58 4.67 -4.63
CA ALA A 35 14.84 5.92 -3.92
C ALA A 35 15.88 5.79 -2.80
N GLY A 36 16.38 4.59 -2.52
CA GLY A 36 17.49 4.32 -1.59
C GLY A 36 17.10 3.91 -0.18
N ALA A 37 15.84 3.58 0.10
CA ALA A 37 15.42 3.08 1.40
C ALA A 37 15.83 1.63 1.64
N ASP A 38 16.20 1.29 2.87
CA ASP A 38 16.23 -0.09 3.34
C ASP A 38 14.79 -0.59 3.54
N ILE A 39 14.49 -1.87 3.20
CA ILE A 39 13.09 -2.32 3.12
C ILE A 39 12.85 -3.72 3.72
N ALA A 40 11.72 -3.85 4.42
CA ALA A 40 11.14 -5.12 4.81
C ALA A 40 9.91 -5.42 3.92
N LEU A 41 9.94 -6.56 3.24
CA LEU A 41 8.84 -7.07 2.43
C LEU A 41 8.07 -8.11 3.24
N VAL A 42 6.76 -7.90 3.41
CA VAL A 42 5.93 -8.75 4.26
C VAL A 42 4.81 -9.40 3.45
N ALA A 43 4.67 -10.71 3.53
CA ALA A 43 3.53 -11.48 3.03
C ALA A 43 3.50 -12.87 3.64
N ARG A 44 2.37 -13.60 3.49
CA ARG A 44 2.25 -15.00 3.93
C ARG A 44 3.24 -15.94 3.21
N ARG A 45 3.56 -15.68 1.94
CA ARG A 45 4.49 -16.46 1.10
C ARG A 45 5.94 -16.04 1.38
N LYS A 46 6.54 -16.53 2.48
CA LYS A 46 7.89 -16.17 2.94
C LYS A 46 8.96 -16.32 1.85
N ASP A 47 8.98 -17.45 1.17
CA ASP A 47 10.01 -17.73 0.14
C ASP A 47 9.98 -16.70 -1.01
N ARG A 48 8.77 -16.26 -1.40
CA ARG A 48 8.62 -15.22 -2.44
C ARG A 48 9.19 -13.89 -1.98
N VAL A 49 8.82 -13.40 -0.80
CA VAL A 49 9.30 -12.09 -0.31
C VAL A 49 10.79 -12.12 -0.03
N THR A 50 11.35 -13.25 0.43
CA THR A 50 12.79 -13.41 0.64
C THR A 50 13.55 -13.33 -0.69
N ARG A 51 13.08 -13.98 -1.74
CA ARG A 51 13.69 -13.92 -3.08
C ARG A 51 13.62 -12.50 -3.66
N ILE A 52 12.46 -11.85 -3.58
CA ILE A 52 12.29 -10.47 -4.07
C ILE A 52 13.17 -9.50 -3.29
N ALA A 53 13.28 -9.64 -1.98
CA ALA A 53 14.15 -8.82 -1.15
C ALA A 53 15.62 -8.96 -1.58
N ALA A 54 16.12 -10.19 -1.79
CA ALA A 54 17.48 -10.43 -2.24
C ALA A 54 17.75 -9.80 -3.63
N GLU A 55 16.79 -9.87 -4.55
CA GLU A 55 16.87 -9.22 -5.85
C GLU A 55 16.96 -7.69 -5.73
N LEU A 56 16.10 -7.08 -4.89
CA LEU A 56 16.10 -5.64 -4.67
C LEU A 56 17.38 -5.15 -4.01
N ALA A 57 17.89 -5.88 -3.01
CA ALA A 57 19.15 -5.56 -2.36
C ALA A 57 20.31 -5.56 -3.36
N LYS A 58 20.40 -6.59 -4.20
CA LYS A 58 21.42 -6.72 -5.24
C LYS A 58 21.34 -5.62 -6.29
N THR A 59 20.11 -5.28 -6.72
CA THR A 59 19.88 -4.35 -7.85
C THR A 59 20.07 -2.90 -7.44
N HIS A 60 19.68 -2.54 -6.22
CA HIS A 60 19.62 -1.14 -5.77
C HIS A 60 20.64 -0.77 -4.70
N GLY A 61 21.41 -1.76 -4.18
CA GLY A 61 22.43 -1.50 -3.16
C GLY A 61 21.87 -1.11 -1.78
N VAL A 62 20.65 -1.52 -1.47
CA VAL A 62 19.96 -1.28 -0.19
C VAL A 62 19.92 -2.56 0.64
N LYS A 63 19.68 -2.45 1.95
CA LYS A 63 19.32 -3.63 2.75
C LYS A 63 17.87 -3.99 2.49
N ALA A 64 17.60 -5.26 2.23
CA ALA A 64 16.23 -5.73 2.05
C ALA A 64 16.05 -7.10 2.69
N ILE A 65 14.94 -7.28 3.43
CA ILE A 65 14.58 -8.54 4.09
C ILE A 65 13.17 -8.97 3.71
N GLY A 66 12.93 -10.27 3.67
CA GLY A 66 11.61 -10.85 3.44
C GLY A 66 11.10 -11.55 4.70
N ILE A 67 9.93 -11.13 5.19
CA ILE A 67 9.29 -11.66 6.40
C ILE A 67 8.00 -12.37 6.04
N GLY A 68 7.85 -13.64 6.46
CA GLY A 68 6.60 -14.38 6.35
C GLY A 68 5.67 -14.02 7.50
N ALA A 69 4.54 -13.36 7.22
CA ALA A 69 3.56 -13.01 8.25
C ALA A 69 2.14 -12.92 7.67
N ASP A 70 1.16 -13.25 8.50
CA ASP A 70 -0.26 -12.95 8.26
C ASP A 70 -0.62 -11.67 9.02
N VAL A 71 -0.89 -10.59 8.28
CA VAL A 71 -1.18 -9.26 8.86
C VAL A 71 -2.47 -9.20 9.68
N THR A 72 -3.29 -10.26 9.67
CA THR A 72 -4.50 -10.37 10.49
C THR A 72 -4.24 -10.95 11.89
N ARG A 73 -3.02 -11.43 12.16
CA ARG A 73 -2.64 -12.04 13.44
C ARG A 73 -1.79 -11.10 14.26
N GLU A 74 -2.21 -10.78 15.46
CA GLU A 74 -1.50 -9.87 16.37
C GLU A 74 -0.07 -10.35 16.66
N ASP A 75 0.13 -11.66 16.96
CA ASP A 75 1.45 -12.24 17.21
C ASP A 75 2.40 -12.07 16.00
N ASP A 76 1.86 -12.18 14.79
CA ASP A 76 2.64 -11.98 13.56
C ASP A 76 3.00 -10.50 13.38
N LEU A 77 2.11 -9.57 13.74
CA LEU A 77 2.41 -8.13 13.69
C LEU A 77 3.52 -7.75 14.67
N ASP A 78 3.48 -8.27 15.90
CA ASP A 78 4.53 -8.00 16.90
C ASP A 78 5.88 -8.60 16.47
N ARG A 79 5.86 -9.83 15.98
CA ARG A 79 7.04 -10.51 15.47
C ARG A 79 7.65 -9.81 14.25
N LEU A 80 6.83 -9.40 13.27
CA LEU A 80 7.35 -8.70 12.09
C LEU A 80 7.97 -7.34 12.43
N MET A 81 7.41 -6.61 13.40
CA MET A 81 8.01 -5.35 13.86
C MET A 81 9.36 -5.60 14.54
N ALA A 82 9.45 -6.62 15.40
CA ALA A 82 10.70 -6.99 16.07
C ALA A 82 11.78 -7.45 15.07
N GLU A 83 11.45 -8.34 14.12
CA GLU A 83 12.36 -8.79 13.07
C GLU A 83 12.84 -7.63 12.19
N THR A 84 11.94 -6.70 11.83
CA THR A 84 12.30 -5.52 11.04
C THR A 84 13.24 -4.61 11.80
N SER A 85 12.91 -4.29 13.05
CA SER A 85 13.73 -3.41 13.89
C SER A 85 15.13 -4.00 14.14
N ALA A 86 15.23 -5.30 14.36
CA ALA A 86 16.52 -5.99 14.56
C ALA A 86 17.41 -5.95 13.30
N ALA A 87 16.83 -6.06 12.11
CA ALA A 87 17.58 -6.15 10.85
C ALA A 87 17.90 -4.79 10.23
N LEU A 88 16.96 -3.84 10.28
CA LEU A 88 17.02 -2.56 9.55
C LEU A 88 17.00 -1.34 10.50
N GLY A 89 16.51 -1.48 11.72
CA GLY A 89 16.14 -0.40 12.61
C GLY A 89 14.63 -0.10 12.57
N ASP A 90 14.22 0.92 13.30
CA ASP A 90 12.80 1.28 13.44
C ASP A 90 12.21 1.74 12.11
N VAL A 91 11.02 1.25 11.80
CA VAL A 91 10.27 1.59 10.58
C VAL A 91 9.84 3.05 10.61
N ASP A 92 10.19 3.79 9.60
CA ASP A 92 9.77 5.20 9.41
C ASP A 92 8.92 5.43 8.14
N ILE A 93 8.81 4.41 7.27
CA ILE A 93 7.90 4.42 6.13
C ILE A 93 7.08 3.13 6.13
N LEU A 94 5.77 3.22 6.28
CA LEU A 94 4.86 2.08 6.19
C LEU A 94 4.01 2.17 4.92
N VAL A 95 4.00 1.11 4.11
CA VAL A 95 3.07 0.94 2.98
C VAL A 95 2.12 -0.21 3.29
N ASN A 96 0.90 0.11 3.68
CA ASN A 96 -0.21 -0.82 3.87
C ASN A 96 -0.81 -1.19 2.51
N ASN A 97 -0.29 -2.25 1.89
CA ASN A 97 -0.75 -2.69 0.57
C ASN A 97 -1.45 -4.06 0.61
N ALA A 98 -1.25 -4.89 1.62
CA ALA A 98 -1.97 -6.16 1.73
C ALA A 98 -3.48 -5.94 1.56
N GLY A 99 -4.14 -6.81 0.78
CA GLY A 99 -5.56 -6.69 0.54
C GLY A 99 -6.16 -7.91 -0.13
N VAL A 100 -7.45 -8.12 0.10
CA VAL A 100 -8.28 -9.12 -0.56
C VAL A 100 -9.49 -8.45 -1.20
N SER A 101 -9.98 -9.03 -2.29
CA SER A 101 -11.11 -8.48 -3.05
C SER A 101 -12.15 -9.58 -3.33
N PRO A 102 -12.87 -10.03 -2.29
CA PRO A 102 -13.92 -11.01 -2.49
C PRO A 102 -15.05 -10.42 -3.32
N THR A 103 -15.57 -11.22 -4.24
CA THR A 103 -16.67 -10.85 -5.15
C THR A 103 -17.90 -11.69 -4.90
N GLY A 104 -19.08 -11.09 -4.99
CA GLY A 104 -20.37 -11.78 -4.81
C GLY A 104 -21.56 -10.85 -4.93
N ARG A 105 -22.76 -11.44 -5.12
CA ARG A 105 -24.00 -10.68 -5.05
C ARG A 105 -24.22 -10.19 -3.64
N ALA A 106 -24.58 -8.92 -3.45
CA ALA A 106 -24.73 -8.31 -2.15
C ALA A 106 -25.78 -9.04 -1.28
N GLU A 107 -26.88 -9.44 -1.89
CA GLU A 107 -27.98 -10.16 -1.23
C GLU A 107 -27.61 -11.59 -0.76
N ASN A 108 -26.53 -12.14 -1.30
CA ASN A 108 -26.03 -13.49 -0.98
C ASN A 108 -24.56 -13.48 -0.52
N PHE A 109 -24.07 -12.31 -0.07
CA PHE A 109 -22.67 -12.18 0.31
C PHE A 109 -22.37 -12.96 1.60
N LYS A 110 -21.35 -13.81 1.58
CA LYS A 110 -21.01 -14.65 2.75
C LYS A 110 -20.39 -13.80 3.85
N ARG A 111 -20.82 -14.03 5.09
CA ARG A 111 -20.32 -13.34 6.28
C ARG A 111 -18.81 -13.50 6.46
N GLU A 112 -18.29 -14.70 6.23
CA GLU A 112 -16.85 -15.00 6.35
C GLU A 112 -16.01 -14.19 5.38
N ALA A 113 -16.46 -14.03 4.11
CA ALA A 113 -15.77 -13.23 3.11
C ALA A 113 -15.83 -11.72 3.40
N TRP A 114 -16.92 -11.28 4.02
CA TRP A 114 -17.04 -9.92 4.55
C TRP A 114 -16.04 -9.66 5.67
N ASP A 115 -16.03 -10.55 6.68
CA ASP A 115 -15.16 -10.43 7.85
C ASP A 115 -13.66 -10.52 7.45
N GLU A 116 -13.30 -11.38 6.49
CA GLU A 116 -11.96 -11.43 5.92
C GLU A 116 -11.57 -10.09 5.27
N ALA A 117 -12.47 -9.51 4.49
CA ALA A 117 -12.20 -8.21 3.87
C ALA A 117 -11.97 -7.11 4.91
N ILE A 118 -12.77 -7.06 5.97
CA ILE A 118 -12.58 -6.13 7.09
C ILE A 118 -11.23 -6.38 7.78
N ALA A 119 -10.92 -7.62 8.12
CA ALA A 119 -9.69 -7.98 8.83
C ALA A 119 -8.44 -7.57 8.04
N VAL A 120 -8.39 -7.92 6.74
CA VAL A 120 -7.20 -7.69 5.91
C VAL A 120 -7.10 -6.25 5.42
N ASN A 121 -8.21 -5.65 4.93
CA ASN A 121 -8.17 -4.36 4.23
C ASN A 121 -8.29 -3.15 5.17
N LEU A 122 -8.79 -3.33 6.39
CA LEU A 122 -9.06 -2.23 7.31
C LEU A 122 -8.39 -2.43 8.68
N THR A 123 -8.67 -3.54 9.36
CA THR A 123 -8.14 -3.78 10.70
C THR A 123 -6.63 -3.91 10.69
N ALA A 124 -6.06 -4.73 9.82
CA ALA A 124 -4.61 -4.95 9.73
C ALA A 124 -3.83 -3.65 9.42
N PRO A 125 -4.23 -2.81 8.43
CA PRO A 125 -3.64 -1.49 8.23
C PRO A 125 -3.64 -0.60 9.47
N MET A 126 -4.74 -0.56 10.22
CA MET A 126 -4.83 0.23 11.46
C MET A 126 -3.89 -0.31 12.54
N MET A 127 -3.91 -1.62 12.79
CA MET A 127 -3.08 -2.25 13.83
C MET A 127 -1.58 -2.12 13.56
N LEU A 128 -1.18 -2.18 12.30
CA LEU A 128 0.22 -2.00 11.92
C LEU A 128 0.62 -0.51 11.96
N ALA A 129 -0.24 0.39 11.47
CA ALA A 129 -0.02 1.82 11.56
C ALA A 129 0.13 2.29 13.03
N GLN A 130 -0.68 1.73 13.94
CA GLN A 130 -0.61 2.02 15.37
C GLN A 130 0.76 1.62 15.96
N ARG A 131 1.30 0.45 15.61
CA ARG A 131 2.62 -0.01 16.09
C ARG A 131 3.74 0.90 15.62
N VAL A 132 3.73 1.23 14.33
CA VAL A 132 4.71 2.15 13.74
C VAL A 132 4.60 3.54 14.38
N ALA A 133 3.41 4.11 14.46
CA ALA A 133 3.19 5.43 15.04
C ALA A 133 3.58 5.50 16.52
N ARG A 134 3.23 4.49 17.33
CA ARG A 134 3.65 4.41 18.74
C ARG A 134 5.16 4.51 18.86
N ARG A 135 5.90 3.70 18.10
CA ARG A 135 7.37 3.71 18.15
C ARG A 135 7.96 5.06 17.72
N LEU A 136 7.41 5.67 16.67
CA LEU A 136 7.86 6.97 16.19
C LEU A 136 7.59 8.09 17.20
N ILE A 137 6.44 8.07 17.87
CA ILE A 137 6.08 9.02 18.93
C ILE A 137 7.02 8.86 20.13
N GLU A 138 7.25 7.63 20.60
CA GLU A 138 8.17 7.33 21.71
C GLU A 138 9.59 7.80 21.44
N THR A 139 10.05 7.72 20.20
CA THR A 139 11.41 8.11 19.80
C THR A 139 11.52 9.55 19.26
N GLY A 140 10.41 10.27 19.15
CA GLY A 140 10.38 11.63 18.59
C GLY A 140 10.76 11.68 17.11
N GLN A 141 10.58 10.60 16.36
CA GLN A 141 10.98 10.51 14.95
C GLN A 141 9.80 10.76 14.01
N PRO A 142 10.00 11.49 12.90
CA PRO A 142 8.95 11.67 11.90
C PRO A 142 8.76 10.41 11.06
N GLY A 143 7.54 10.23 10.52
CA GLY A 143 7.20 9.08 9.69
C GLY A 143 6.29 9.35 8.52
N ARG A 144 6.14 8.31 7.69
CA ARG A 144 5.24 8.29 6.53
C ARG A 144 4.42 7.00 6.55
N ILE A 145 3.11 7.13 6.47
CA ILE A 145 2.19 5.98 6.35
C ILE A 145 1.40 6.15 5.04
N ILE A 146 1.49 5.16 4.17
CA ILE A 146 0.86 5.16 2.85
C ILE A 146 -0.10 3.98 2.79
N ASN A 147 -1.40 4.27 2.70
CA ASN A 147 -2.45 3.26 2.61
C ASN A 147 -2.84 3.04 1.13
N MET A 148 -2.75 1.80 0.64
CA MET A 148 -3.24 1.45 -0.69
C MET A 148 -4.76 1.27 -0.64
N VAL A 149 -5.48 2.30 -1.07
CA VAL A 149 -6.94 2.26 -1.20
C VAL A 149 -7.34 1.77 -2.61
N SER A 150 -8.26 2.40 -3.28
CA SER A 150 -8.71 2.04 -4.64
C SER A 150 -9.57 3.19 -5.18
N ILE A 151 -9.75 3.27 -6.49
CA ILE A 151 -10.84 4.05 -7.09
C ILE A 151 -12.19 3.74 -6.42
N TYR A 152 -12.40 2.50 -5.99
CA TYR A 152 -13.63 2.07 -5.30
C TYR A 152 -13.76 2.57 -3.85
N ALA A 153 -12.84 3.38 -3.38
CA ALA A 153 -13.04 4.18 -2.17
C ALA A 153 -13.98 5.38 -2.40
N SER A 154 -14.14 5.82 -3.66
CA SER A 154 -14.91 7.02 -4.02
C SER A 154 -16.04 6.76 -5.00
N VAL A 155 -15.96 5.69 -5.80
CA VAL A 155 -16.95 5.34 -6.83
C VAL A 155 -17.37 3.87 -6.75
N ALA A 156 -18.54 3.54 -7.30
CA ALA A 156 -19.02 2.16 -7.39
C ALA A 156 -18.48 1.44 -8.65
N SER A 157 -18.43 0.11 -8.59
CA SER A 157 -18.08 -0.72 -9.74
C SER A 157 -19.30 -1.11 -10.57
N SER A 158 -19.24 -0.85 -11.88
CA SER A 158 -20.19 -1.40 -12.84
C SER A 158 -19.71 -2.73 -13.47
N VAL A 159 -18.46 -3.11 -13.24
CA VAL A 159 -17.84 -4.31 -13.83
C VAL A 159 -17.87 -5.50 -12.86
N TYR A 160 -17.62 -5.26 -11.57
CA TYR A 160 -17.57 -6.30 -10.55
C TYR A 160 -18.51 -6.01 -9.37
N ARG A 161 -18.88 -7.06 -8.68
CA ARG A 161 -19.66 -7.01 -7.42
C ARG A 161 -18.69 -7.01 -6.24
N LEU A 162 -18.38 -5.83 -5.71
CA LEU A 162 -17.26 -5.57 -4.81
C LEU A 162 -17.71 -4.95 -3.48
N SER A 163 -18.92 -5.27 -2.98
CA SER A 163 -19.52 -4.59 -1.82
C SER A 163 -18.56 -4.49 -0.62
N ALA A 164 -17.99 -5.62 -0.17
CA ALA A 164 -17.06 -5.63 0.96
C ALA A 164 -15.76 -4.89 0.64
N TYR A 165 -15.20 -5.09 -0.54
CA TYR A 165 -13.96 -4.41 -0.96
C TYR A 165 -14.14 -2.89 -0.99
N ALA A 166 -15.17 -2.41 -1.68
CA ALA A 166 -15.44 -0.97 -1.80
C ALA A 166 -15.68 -0.34 -0.41
N ALA A 167 -16.49 -1.00 0.44
CA ALA A 167 -16.71 -0.54 1.81
C ALA A 167 -15.42 -0.42 2.61
N THR A 168 -14.54 -1.44 2.56
CA THR A 168 -13.27 -1.42 3.29
C THR A 168 -12.29 -0.37 2.75
N LYS A 169 -12.25 -0.15 1.42
CA LYS A 169 -11.36 0.85 0.83
C LYS A 169 -11.85 2.28 1.09
N ALA A 170 -13.16 2.51 1.14
CA ALA A 170 -13.75 3.78 1.57
C ALA A 170 -13.47 4.06 3.05
N ALA A 171 -13.63 3.04 3.91
CA ALA A 171 -13.30 3.14 5.34
C ALA A 171 -11.81 3.45 5.55
N LEU A 172 -10.89 2.77 4.82
CA LEU A 172 -9.46 3.02 4.90
C LEU A 172 -9.08 4.43 4.41
N ALA A 173 -9.75 4.94 3.38
CA ALA A 173 -9.55 6.30 2.90
C ALA A 173 -9.97 7.35 3.95
N ASN A 174 -11.06 7.11 4.68
CA ASN A 174 -11.46 8.00 5.77
C ASN A 174 -10.59 7.84 7.01
N LEU A 175 -10.19 6.61 7.36
CA LEU A 175 -9.22 6.34 8.42
C LEU A 175 -7.89 7.06 8.15
N THR A 176 -7.44 7.11 6.90
CA THR A 176 -6.25 7.89 6.49
C THR A 176 -6.35 9.35 6.90
N ARG A 177 -7.51 9.99 6.68
CA ARG A 177 -7.75 11.38 7.08
C ARG A 177 -7.74 11.56 8.60
N GLN A 178 -8.39 10.64 9.33
CA GLN A 178 -8.46 10.71 10.78
C GLN A 178 -7.07 10.57 11.41
N LEU A 179 -6.30 9.56 11.00
CA LEU A 179 -4.94 9.36 11.49
C LEU A 179 -3.98 10.49 11.11
N ALA A 180 -4.18 11.11 9.95
CA ALA A 180 -3.42 12.28 9.54
C ALA A 180 -3.61 13.45 10.51
N VAL A 181 -4.84 13.70 10.95
CA VAL A 181 -5.15 14.76 11.94
C VAL A 181 -4.56 14.42 13.31
N GLU A 182 -4.70 13.16 13.76
CA GLU A 182 -4.23 12.74 15.07
C GLU A 182 -2.70 12.78 15.20
N TRP A 183 -1.97 12.43 14.12
CA TRP A 183 -0.53 12.23 14.21
C TRP A 183 0.33 13.31 13.55
N ALA A 184 -0.28 14.29 12.87
CA ALA A 184 0.46 15.38 12.23
C ALA A 184 1.36 16.16 13.21
N GLY A 185 0.87 16.40 14.44
CA GLY A 185 1.63 17.08 15.50
C GLY A 185 2.92 16.35 15.94
N TYR A 186 3.02 15.06 15.64
CA TYR A 186 4.22 14.25 15.88
C TYR A 186 5.11 14.11 14.64
N GLY A 187 4.81 14.81 13.54
CA GLY A 187 5.57 14.72 12.29
C GLY A 187 5.30 13.45 11.49
N ILE A 188 4.23 12.70 11.81
CA ILE A 188 3.82 11.50 11.08
C ILE A 188 2.75 11.89 10.06
N LEU A 189 3.08 11.75 8.76
CA LEU A 189 2.17 12.08 7.67
C LEU A 189 1.51 10.79 7.17
N VAL A 190 0.17 10.81 7.11
CA VAL A 190 -0.64 9.66 6.69
C VAL A 190 -1.39 10.02 5.42
N ASN A 191 -1.12 9.30 4.34
CA ASN A 191 -1.75 9.52 3.04
C ASN A 191 -2.19 8.19 2.41
N ALA A 192 -2.96 8.28 1.34
CA ALA A 192 -3.40 7.12 0.58
C ALA A 192 -3.09 7.27 -0.92
N ILE A 193 -2.97 6.13 -1.59
CA ILE A 193 -2.94 6.04 -3.05
C ILE A 193 -4.16 5.25 -3.49
N ALA A 194 -4.89 5.76 -4.48
CA ALA A 194 -6.04 5.12 -5.10
C ALA A 194 -5.68 4.65 -6.53
N PRO A 195 -5.23 3.40 -6.69
CA PRO A 195 -4.98 2.86 -8.02
C PRO A 195 -6.28 2.66 -8.80
N GLY A 196 -6.21 2.89 -10.11
CA GLY A 196 -7.22 2.48 -11.06
C GLY A 196 -7.08 1.02 -11.47
N TRP A 197 -7.46 0.74 -12.73
CA TRP A 197 -7.32 -0.58 -13.31
C TRP A 197 -5.88 -0.86 -13.73
N ILE A 198 -5.15 -1.58 -12.88
CA ILE A 198 -3.78 -2.01 -13.13
C ILE A 198 -3.74 -3.55 -13.10
N PRO A 199 -3.27 -4.21 -14.17
CA PRO A 199 -3.10 -5.67 -14.20
C PRO A 199 -2.09 -6.13 -13.15
N THR A 200 -2.50 -7.12 -12.35
CA THR A 200 -1.66 -7.79 -11.34
C THR A 200 -2.06 -9.24 -11.25
N GLU A 201 -1.25 -10.10 -10.60
CA GLU A 201 -1.59 -11.50 -10.35
C GLU A 201 -3.02 -11.65 -9.77
N ALA A 202 -3.45 -10.72 -8.91
CA ALA A 202 -4.78 -10.75 -8.29
C ALA A 202 -5.92 -10.32 -9.22
N THR A 203 -5.67 -9.46 -10.20
CA THR A 203 -6.70 -8.88 -11.08
C THR A 203 -6.74 -9.50 -12.47
N GLU A 204 -5.67 -10.18 -12.87
CA GLU A 204 -5.49 -10.71 -14.23
C GLU A 204 -6.63 -11.65 -14.66
N GLY A 205 -7.02 -12.60 -13.82
CA GLY A 205 -8.14 -13.52 -14.12
C GLY A 205 -9.49 -12.82 -14.30
N GLY A 206 -9.69 -11.67 -13.67
CA GLY A 206 -10.87 -10.84 -13.84
C GLY A 206 -10.82 -10.01 -15.11
N ILE A 207 -9.66 -9.43 -15.42
CA ILE A 207 -9.41 -8.62 -16.62
C ILE A 207 -9.54 -9.49 -17.90
N ALA A 208 -9.03 -10.72 -17.84
CA ALA A 208 -9.07 -11.66 -18.97
C ALA A 208 -10.48 -12.16 -19.35
N LYS A 209 -11.50 -11.92 -18.51
CA LYS A 209 -12.87 -12.31 -18.86
C LYS A 209 -13.34 -11.53 -20.10
N PRO A 210 -14.07 -12.19 -21.03
CA PRO A 210 -14.54 -11.56 -22.27
C PRO A 210 -15.27 -10.22 -22.00
N GLY A 211 -14.86 -9.18 -22.71
CA GLY A 211 -15.44 -7.84 -22.63
C GLY A 211 -15.02 -6.97 -21.44
N ASN A 212 -14.41 -7.54 -20.39
CA ASN A 212 -14.05 -6.76 -19.20
C ASN A 212 -12.95 -5.73 -19.49
N LYS A 213 -11.87 -6.14 -20.17
CA LYS A 213 -10.78 -5.22 -20.53
C LYS A 213 -11.31 -4.01 -21.30
N GLY A 214 -12.08 -4.23 -22.38
CA GLY A 214 -12.64 -3.14 -23.19
C GLY A 214 -13.56 -2.22 -22.39
N ARG A 215 -14.36 -2.76 -21.46
CA ARG A 215 -15.19 -1.92 -20.56
C ARG A 215 -14.34 -1.06 -19.64
N MET A 216 -13.30 -1.63 -19.02
CA MET A 216 -12.39 -0.89 -18.14
C MET A 216 -11.69 0.24 -18.91
N GLU A 217 -11.17 -0.05 -20.10
CA GLU A 217 -10.54 0.93 -20.98
C GLU A 217 -11.53 2.01 -21.45
N ALA A 218 -12.78 1.65 -21.77
CA ALA A 218 -13.81 2.59 -22.17
C ALA A 218 -14.14 3.61 -21.06
N PHE A 219 -14.20 3.14 -19.80
CA PHE A 219 -14.45 3.99 -18.63
C PHE A 219 -13.22 4.77 -18.14
N THR A 220 -12.02 4.43 -18.61
CA THR A 220 -10.80 5.17 -18.26
C THR A 220 -10.55 6.27 -19.29
N PRO A 221 -10.46 7.56 -18.93
CA PRO A 221 -10.19 8.65 -19.87
C PRO A 221 -8.94 8.43 -20.73
N MET A 222 -7.86 7.88 -20.15
CA MET A 222 -6.64 7.55 -20.91
C MET A 222 -6.80 6.35 -21.86
N LYS A 223 -7.99 5.71 -21.94
CA LYS A 223 -8.33 4.61 -22.85
C LYS A 223 -7.39 3.41 -22.80
N ARG A 224 -6.76 3.19 -21.65
CA ARG A 224 -5.90 2.04 -21.38
C ARG A 224 -5.95 1.65 -19.92
N LEU A 225 -5.49 0.44 -19.63
CA LEU A 225 -5.14 0.04 -18.27
C LEU A 225 -3.82 0.69 -17.86
N GLY A 226 -3.62 0.91 -16.57
CA GLY A 226 -2.36 1.34 -16.02
C GLY A 226 -1.31 0.22 -16.06
N LEU A 227 -0.05 0.58 -16.01
CA LEU A 227 1.06 -0.36 -15.87
C LEU A 227 1.49 -0.45 -14.41
N PRO A 228 1.87 -1.63 -13.88
CA PRO A 228 2.22 -1.79 -12.47
C PRO A 228 3.25 -0.77 -11.96
N HIS A 229 4.24 -0.42 -12.76
CA HIS A 229 5.29 0.53 -12.38
C HIS A 229 4.82 1.99 -12.32
N GLU A 230 3.67 2.35 -12.88
CA GLU A 230 3.16 3.73 -12.85
C GLU A 230 2.74 4.19 -11.45
N ILE A 231 2.61 3.27 -10.48
CA ILE A 231 2.37 3.59 -9.07
C ILE A 231 3.61 4.16 -8.36
N ARG A 232 4.82 3.85 -8.86
CA ARG A 232 6.09 4.14 -8.15
C ARG A 232 6.30 5.61 -7.85
N GLY A 233 5.96 6.49 -8.80
CA GLY A 233 6.09 7.95 -8.61
C GLY A 233 5.30 8.47 -7.42
N ALA A 234 4.06 8.03 -7.27
CA ALA A 234 3.21 8.41 -6.13
C ALA A 234 3.75 7.87 -4.79
N VAL A 235 4.28 6.63 -4.78
CA VAL A 235 4.90 6.04 -3.58
C VAL A 235 6.13 6.84 -3.17
N ILE A 236 7.06 7.13 -4.09
CA ILE A 236 8.27 7.91 -3.79
C ILE A 236 7.90 9.32 -3.31
N PHE A 237 6.96 9.99 -3.98
CA PHE A 237 6.49 11.31 -3.57
C PHE A 237 5.98 11.30 -2.13
N LEU A 238 5.04 10.41 -1.80
CA LEU A 238 4.46 10.35 -0.46
C LEU A 238 5.42 9.87 0.63
N ALA A 239 6.44 9.09 0.27
CA ALA A 239 7.46 8.60 1.20
C ALA A 239 8.56 9.63 1.49
N SER A 240 8.76 10.61 0.63
CA SER A 240 9.92 11.52 0.63
C SER A 240 9.64 12.90 1.26
N ALA A 241 10.66 13.76 1.25
CA ALA A 241 10.56 15.15 1.66
C ALA A 241 9.70 15.99 0.71
N ALA A 242 9.53 15.55 -0.55
CA ALA A 242 8.70 16.22 -1.55
C ALA A 242 7.23 16.38 -1.13
N SER A 243 6.75 15.54 -0.21
CA SER A 243 5.39 15.61 0.36
C SER A 243 5.34 16.15 1.80
N SER A 244 6.33 16.94 2.23
CA SER A 244 6.45 17.37 3.63
C SER A 244 5.25 18.15 4.18
N TYR A 245 4.40 18.72 3.31
CA TYR A 245 3.16 19.42 3.68
C TYR A 245 1.89 18.71 3.17
N VAL A 246 1.99 17.42 2.88
CA VAL A 246 0.88 16.60 2.39
C VAL A 246 0.53 15.54 3.43
N THR A 247 -0.66 15.65 4.04
CA THR A 247 -1.22 14.65 4.96
C THR A 247 -2.73 14.58 4.80
N GLY A 248 -3.34 13.42 5.03
CA GLY A 248 -4.76 13.18 4.87
C GLY A 248 -5.24 13.09 3.41
N SER A 249 -4.33 13.11 2.45
CA SER A 249 -4.65 13.13 1.02
C SER A 249 -4.81 11.73 0.45
N VAL A 250 -5.68 11.61 -0.58
CA VAL A 250 -5.81 10.42 -1.43
C VAL A 250 -5.36 10.80 -2.83
N ILE A 251 -4.25 10.24 -3.28
CA ILE A 251 -3.71 10.48 -4.62
C ILE A 251 -4.23 9.41 -5.58
N SER A 252 -4.98 9.81 -6.58
CA SER A 252 -5.45 8.92 -7.65
C SER A 252 -4.34 8.65 -8.66
N VAL A 253 -4.12 7.36 -8.96
CA VAL A 253 -3.25 6.86 -10.03
C VAL A 253 -4.09 5.94 -10.90
N ASP A 254 -5.00 6.52 -11.68
CA ASP A 254 -6.15 5.82 -12.23
C ASP A 254 -6.47 6.15 -13.70
N GLY A 255 -5.61 6.90 -14.39
CA GLY A 255 -5.84 7.31 -15.76
C GLY A 255 -7.04 8.25 -15.95
N GLY A 256 -7.45 8.95 -14.87
CA GLY A 256 -8.57 9.87 -14.84
C GLY A 256 -9.92 9.22 -14.52
N TYR A 257 -9.95 7.96 -14.09
CA TYR A 257 -11.18 7.20 -13.84
C TYR A 257 -12.14 7.89 -12.87
N GLN A 258 -11.63 8.58 -11.86
CA GLN A 258 -12.41 9.29 -10.83
C GLN A 258 -12.70 10.76 -11.17
N ALA A 259 -12.27 11.25 -12.32
CA ALA A 259 -12.40 12.67 -12.68
C ALA A 259 -13.75 13.03 -13.32
N TRP A 260 -14.61 12.03 -13.59
CA TRP A 260 -15.89 12.22 -14.26
C TRP A 260 -17.02 11.35 -13.68
#